data_3e79f9c9e42739b1699c2d61c3b7ed64
#
_entry.id   3e79f9c9e42739b1699c2d61c3b7ed64
#
_cell.length_a   1.000
_cell.length_b   1.000
_cell.length_c   1.000
_cell.angle_alpha   90.00
_cell.angle_beta   90.00
_cell.angle_gamma   90.00
#
_symmetry.space_group_name_H-M   'P 1'
#
loop_
_entity.id
_entity.type
_entity.pdbx_description
1 polymer ?
#
loop_
_entity_poly.entity_id
_entity_poly.type
_entity_poly.pdbx_seq_one_letter_code
_entity_poly.pdbx_strand_id
1 'polypeptide(L)'
;YDQAAVLVVGDVMLDRYWHGGTSRISPEAPVPVVKVEQIEDRPGGAANVALNIAALGGQVRLVGVTGRDEAAGSLQRSLQSAGVACHFQQVEEQPTIVKLRVLSRHQQLLRMDFEEPFATDAQALAAQVEALLDGVAVLILSDYGKGALPNHQALISLARARGIMVLADPKGTDFSIYRGASLITPNLHEFETIVGRCADEAELVRKGAALMNELALGALLITRGEHGMTLLRPEQAPLHLPARAREVFDVTGAGDTVISTLAASLAAGESLPNAVGLANLAAGIVVGKLGTAAISAPELRRAVQREQGSERGVVGVEQLLLALEDARAHGEKIVFTNGCFDILHAGHVAYLEQARAQGDRPREQAVVGPRVHVGHPGRAGRAAVRAPQLGAVVARV
;
A
#
# COMPACT_ATOMS: atom_id res chain seq x y z
N TYR A 1 -11.76 -4.73 2.90
CA TYR A 1 -11.59 -3.25 2.89
C TYR A 1 -12.80 -2.50 2.32
N ASP A 2 -13.76 -3.15 1.72
CA ASP A 2 -14.90 -2.51 1.01
C ASP A 2 -15.75 -1.56 1.89
N GLN A 3 -15.67 -1.74 3.20
CA GLN A 3 -16.32 -0.86 4.20
C GLN A 3 -15.37 0.17 4.81
N ALA A 4 -14.09 0.13 4.45
CA ALA A 4 -13.10 1.07 4.95
C ALA A 4 -13.30 2.45 4.31
N ALA A 5 -13.77 3.42 5.09
CA ALA A 5 -13.94 4.79 4.64
C ALA A 5 -12.84 5.67 5.24
N VAL A 6 -11.99 6.21 4.38
CA VAL A 6 -10.82 7.01 4.76
C VAL A 6 -10.87 8.38 4.09
N LEU A 7 -10.58 9.42 4.84
CA LEU A 7 -10.33 10.76 4.32
C LEU A 7 -8.83 11.04 4.38
N VAL A 8 -8.23 11.35 3.24
CA VAL A 8 -6.82 11.78 3.15
C VAL A 8 -6.78 13.29 2.93
N VAL A 9 -6.03 14.00 3.74
CA VAL A 9 -5.79 15.44 3.61
C VAL A 9 -4.27 15.66 3.57
N GLY A 10 -3.76 16.36 2.57
CA GLY A 10 -2.32 16.59 2.51
C GLY A 10 -1.79 17.14 1.20
N ASP A 11 -0.47 17.12 1.09
CA ASP A 11 0.27 17.62 -0.06
C ASP A 11 0.17 16.64 -1.22
N VAL A 12 -0.58 17.02 -2.25
CA VAL A 12 -0.67 16.25 -3.51
C VAL A 12 0.40 16.70 -4.48
N MET A 13 0.96 15.77 -5.23
CA MET A 13 1.98 16.06 -6.25
C MET A 13 1.89 15.06 -7.40
N LEU A 14 2.49 15.43 -8.53
CA LEU A 14 2.62 14.58 -9.70
C LEU A 14 4.07 14.13 -9.83
N ASP A 15 4.32 12.83 -9.79
CA ASP A 15 5.59 12.23 -10.16
C ASP A 15 5.57 11.95 -11.66
N ARG A 16 6.35 12.73 -12.43
CA ARG A 16 6.44 12.61 -13.88
C ARG A 16 7.75 11.97 -14.28
N TYR A 17 7.68 10.98 -15.15
CA TYR A 17 8.83 10.24 -15.64
C TYR A 17 8.97 10.44 -17.16
N TRP A 18 10.11 10.94 -17.59
CA TRP A 18 10.48 11.00 -18.99
C TRP A 18 11.49 9.90 -19.29
N HIS A 19 11.08 8.93 -20.06
CA HIS A 19 11.90 7.81 -20.49
C HIS A 19 12.44 8.05 -21.89
N GLY A 20 13.76 7.80 -22.08
CA GLY A 20 14.35 7.94 -23.41
C GLY A 20 15.79 7.46 -23.51
N GLY A 21 16.25 7.28 -24.73
CA GLY A 21 17.64 6.89 -25.01
C GLY A 21 18.60 8.07 -24.96
N THR A 22 19.84 7.81 -24.49
CA THR A 22 20.97 8.74 -24.58
C THR A 22 21.96 8.19 -25.58
N SER A 23 22.04 8.75 -26.80
CA SER A 23 22.92 8.28 -27.86
C SER A 23 23.97 9.28 -28.28
N ARG A 24 23.90 10.53 -27.79
CA ARG A 24 24.83 11.62 -28.19
C ARG A 24 25.03 12.61 -27.05
N ILE A 25 26.15 13.31 -27.13
CA ILE A 25 26.44 14.50 -26.31
C ILE A 25 25.95 15.74 -27.07
N SER A 26 25.47 16.74 -26.35
CA SER A 26 25.04 18.01 -26.94
C SER A 26 26.25 18.72 -27.58
N PRO A 27 26.08 19.33 -28.76
CA PRO A 27 27.10 20.20 -29.33
C PRO A 27 27.22 21.54 -28.59
N GLU A 28 26.23 21.89 -27.76
CA GLU A 28 26.19 23.19 -27.07
C GLU A 28 26.83 23.13 -25.68
N ALA A 29 26.90 21.95 -25.06
CA ALA A 29 27.48 21.74 -23.73
C ALA A 29 27.87 20.26 -23.55
N PRO A 30 28.78 19.90 -22.63
CA PRO A 30 29.19 18.51 -22.37
C PRO A 30 28.15 17.76 -21.54
N VAL A 31 26.91 17.72 -22.02
CA VAL A 31 25.77 17.05 -21.37
C VAL A 31 25.12 16.03 -22.32
N PRO A 32 24.61 14.91 -21.83
CA PRO A 32 23.88 13.93 -22.64
C PRO A 32 22.58 14.53 -23.19
N VAL A 33 22.23 14.16 -24.42
CA VAL A 33 20.95 14.48 -25.03
C VAL A 33 20.04 13.26 -24.82
N VAL A 34 18.95 13.46 -24.10
CA VAL A 34 17.90 12.45 -23.91
C VAL A 34 16.83 12.66 -24.97
N LYS A 35 16.60 11.65 -25.82
CA LYS A 35 15.46 11.63 -26.73
C LYS A 35 14.27 11.04 -26.01
N VAL A 36 13.33 11.89 -25.56
CA VAL A 36 12.13 11.43 -24.84
C VAL A 36 11.26 10.60 -25.77
N GLU A 37 10.95 9.38 -25.38
CA GLU A 37 10.17 8.40 -26.15
C GLU A 37 8.84 8.09 -25.43
N GLN A 38 8.83 8.17 -24.09
CA GLN A 38 7.64 7.91 -23.27
C GLN A 38 7.57 8.91 -22.12
N ILE A 39 6.35 9.36 -21.83
CA ILE A 39 6.04 10.17 -20.65
C ILE A 39 5.05 9.36 -19.80
N GLU A 40 5.35 9.23 -18.52
CA GLU A 40 4.51 8.55 -17.55
C GLU A 40 4.26 9.46 -16.35
N ASP A 41 3.00 9.62 -15.98
CA ASP A 41 2.56 10.39 -14.83
C ASP A 41 2.05 9.45 -13.74
N ARG A 42 2.49 9.65 -12.50
CA ARG A 42 2.05 8.88 -11.32
C ARG A 42 1.62 9.84 -10.20
N PRO A 43 0.53 9.52 -9.48
CA PRO A 43 0.19 10.23 -8.26
C PRO A 43 1.28 10.09 -7.20
N GLY A 44 1.66 11.20 -6.56
CA GLY A 44 2.68 11.26 -5.49
C GLY A 44 2.15 11.94 -4.23
N GLY A 45 2.83 11.77 -3.10
CA GLY A 45 2.43 12.31 -1.80
C GLY A 45 1.06 11.82 -1.36
N ALA A 46 0.21 12.71 -0.86
CA ALA A 46 -1.15 12.36 -0.42
C ALA A 46 -1.99 11.67 -1.51
N ALA A 47 -1.71 11.97 -2.79
CA ALA A 47 -2.37 11.31 -3.91
C ALA A 47 -1.94 9.84 -4.05
N ASN A 48 -0.67 9.50 -3.77
CA ASN A 48 -0.21 8.11 -3.72
C ASN A 48 -0.81 7.36 -2.52
N VAL A 49 -0.95 8.00 -1.36
CA VAL A 49 -1.65 7.42 -0.21
C VAL A 49 -3.09 7.06 -0.58
N ALA A 50 -3.82 7.98 -1.20
CA ALA A 50 -5.21 7.74 -1.63
C ALA A 50 -5.31 6.62 -2.68
N LEU A 51 -4.39 6.59 -3.65
CA LEU A 51 -4.31 5.54 -4.66
C LEU A 51 -4.09 4.15 -4.04
N ASN A 52 -3.22 4.04 -3.04
CA ASN A 52 -2.97 2.78 -2.33
C ASN A 52 -4.21 2.30 -1.58
N ILE A 53 -4.97 3.20 -0.93
CA ILE A 53 -6.23 2.84 -0.25
C ILE A 53 -7.27 2.33 -1.27
N ALA A 54 -7.43 3.02 -2.40
CA ALA A 54 -8.33 2.60 -3.47
C ALA A 54 -7.93 1.23 -4.06
N ALA A 55 -6.62 0.98 -4.27
CA ALA A 55 -6.10 -0.30 -4.76
C ALA A 55 -6.37 -1.46 -3.78
N LEU A 56 -6.45 -1.18 -2.48
CA LEU A 56 -6.86 -2.14 -1.46
C LEU A 56 -8.40 -2.35 -1.43
N GLY A 57 -9.18 -1.60 -2.22
CA GLY A 57 -10.64 -1.67 -2.27
C GLY A 57 -11.34 -0.79 -1.23
N GLY A 58 -10.62 0.10 -0.53
CA GLY A 58 -11.19 1.06 0.42
C GLY A 58 -11.87 2.24 -0.27
N GLN A 59 -12.89 2.80 0.37
CA GLN A 59 -13.50 4.06 -0.06
C GLN A 59 -12.64 5.23 0.41
N VAL A 60 -12.18 6.06 -0.51
CA VAL A 60 -11.26 7.16 -0.19
C VAL A 60 -11.71 8.48 -0.78
N ARG A 61 -11.70 9.51 0.07
CA ARG A 61 -11.83 10.92 -0.30
C ARG A 61 -10.47 11.57 -0.12
N LEU A 62 -10.05 12.39 -1.08
CA LEU A 62 -8.77 13.09 -1.04
C LEU A 62 -9.00 14.59 -1.11
N VAL A 63 -8.53 15.30 -0.09
CA VAL A 63 -8.45 16.77 -0.06
C VAL A 63 -6.99 17.18 -0.20
N GLY A 64 -6.72 18.12 -1.09
CA GLY A 64 -5.38 18.66 -1.34
C GLY A 64 -5.47 19.96 -2.10
N VAL A 65 -4.30 20.57 -2.38
CA VAL A 65 -4.20 21.81 -3.12
C VAL A 65 -3.43 21.56 -4.42
N THR A 66 -3.93 22.15 -5.51
CA THR A 66 -3.31 22.05 -6.84
C THR A 66 -3.33 23.42 -7.53
N GLY A 67 -2.51 23.60 -8.55
CA GLY A 67 -2.68 24.68 -9.52
C GLY A 67 -3.87 24.42 -10.44
N ARG A 68 -4.11 25.38 -11.35
CA ARG A 68 -5.04 25.25 -12.49
C ARG A 68 -4.27 24.94 -13.76
N ASP A 69 -3.64 23.78 -13.83
CA ASP A 69 -2.73 23.42 -14.91
C ASP A 69 -2.97 21.99 -15.45
N GLU A 70 -2.19 21.62 -16.44
CA GLU A 70 -2.24 20.28 -17.07
C GLU A 70 -1.92 19.17 -16.05
N ALA A 71 -0.97 19.41 -15.15
CA ALA A 71 -0.55 18.45 -14.14
C ALA A 71 -1.69 18.15 -13.14
N ALA A 72 -2.44 19.18 -12.69
CA ALA A 72 -3.65 19.00 -11.87
C ALA A 72 -4.69 18.13 -12.60
N GLY A 73 -4.91 18.42 -13.89
CA GLY A 73 -5.85 17.66 -14.72
C GLY A 73 -5.42 16.21 -14.92
N SER A 74 -4.13 15.95 -15.14
CA SER A 74 -3.57 14.58 -15.25
C SER A 74 -3.75 13.81 -13.94
N LEU A 75 -3.37 14.42 -12.82
CA LEU A 75 -3.49 13.86 -11.48
C LEU A 75 -4.95 13.50 -11.14
N GLN A 76 -5.88 14.43 -11.36
CA GLN A 76 -7.30 14.21 -11.08
C GLN A 76 -7.90 13.08 -11.90
N ARG A 77 -7.61 13.02 -13.21
CA ARG A 77 -8.09 11.92 -14.07
C ARG A 77 -7.56 10.56 -13.62
N SER A 78 -6.27 10.48 -13.30
CA SER A 78 -5.63 9.25 -12.82
C SER A 78 -6.30 8.73 -11.54
N LEU A 79 -6.49 9.61 -10.56
CA LEU A 79 -7.11 9.27 -9.28
C LEU A 79 -8.58 8.88 -9.41
N GLN A 80 -9.36 9.64 -10.20
CA GLN A 80 -10.77 9.32 -10.43
C GLN A 80 -10.95 7.99 -11.14
N SER A 81 -10.07 7.65 -12.10
CA SER A 81 -10.10 6.34 -12.77
C SER A 81 -9.80 5.18 -11.81
N ALA A 82 -9.09 5.45 -10.72
CA ALA A 82 -8.81 4.49 -9.64
C ALA A 82 -9.89 4.47 -8.54
N GLY A 83 -10.97 5.27 -8.68
CA GLY A 83 -12.07 5.30 -7.71
C GLY A 83 -11.86 6.26 -6.53
N VAL A 84 -10.87 7.17 -6.60
CA VAL A 84 -10.65 8.19 -5.57
C VAL A 84 -11.58 9.38 -5.78
N ALA A 85 -12.32 9.79 -4.74
CA ALA A 85 -13.11 11.00 -4.75
C ALA A 85 -12.20 12.21 -4.43
N CYS A 86 -11.88 13.01 -5.46
CA CYS A 86 -10.97 14.15 -5.36
C CYS A 86 -11.72 15.44 -5.03
N HIS A 87 -11.22 16.18 -4.03
CA HIS A 87 -11.75 17.45 -3.54
C HIS A 87 -10.61 18.48 -3.48
N PHE A 88 -10.05 18.86 -4.64
CA PHE A 88 -8.91 19.78 -4.71
C PHE A 88 -9.32 21.24 -4.59
N GLN A 89 -8.61 21.99 -3.75
CA GLN A 89 -8.59 23.44 -3.80
C GLN A 89 -7.63 23.87 -4.92
N GLN A 90 -8.12 24.59 -5.90
CA GLN A 90 -7.31 25.05 -7.03
C GLN A 90 -6.86 26.49 -6.80
N VAL A 91 -5.57 26.75 -6.90
CA VAL A 91 -4.93 28.07 -6.80
C VAL A 91 -4.48 28.50 -8.19
N GLU A 92 -4.81 29.74 -8.60
CA GLU A 92 -4.50 30.23 -9.96
C GLU A 92 -3.03 30.63 -10.13
N GLU A 93 -2.41 31.14 -9.07
CA GLU A 93 -1.08 31.77 -9.13
C GLU A 93 0.08 30.82 -8.87
N GLN A 94 -0.21 29.58 -8.46
CA GLN A 94 0.82 28.60 -8.13
C GLN A 94 0.64 27.32 -8.94
N PRO A 95 1.72 26.75 -9.52
CA PRO A 95 1.63 25.51 -10.26
C PRO A 95 1.42 24.31 -9.33
N THR A 96 0.80 23.26 -9.87
CA THR A 96 0.78 21.95 -9.21
C THR A 96 2.19 21.45 -9.01
N ILE A 97 2.47 20.89 -7.83
CA ILE A 97 3.79 20.32 -7.52
C ILE A 97 4.07 19.16 -8.46
N VAL A 98 5.17 19.24 -9.19
CA VAL A 98 5.63 18.21 -10.13
C VAL A 98 7.07 17.83 -9.81
N LYS A 99 7.31 16.53 -9.66
CA LYS A 99 8.66 15.95 -9.55
C LYS A 99 8.99 15.21 -10.83
N LEU A 100 9.69 15.87 -11.74
CA LEU A 100 10.07 15.31 -13.03
C LEU A 100 11.39 14.54 -12.92
N ARG A 101 11.36 13.28 -13.30
CA ARG A 101 12.54 12.41 -13.39
C ARG A 101 12.83 12.07 -14.85
N VAL A 102 14.06 12.30 -15.27
CA VAL A 102 14.55 11.92 -16.60
C VAL A 102 15.33 10.62 -16.47
N LEU A 103 14.86 9.59 -17.18
CA LEU A 103 15.45 8.25 -17.13
C LEU A 103 15.96 7.85 -18.51
N SER A 104 17.17 7.26 -18.53
CA SER A 104 17.68 6.57 -19.71
C SER A 104 17.95 5.11 -19.38
N ARG A 105 17.33 4.21 -20.13
CA ARG A 105 17.31 2.78 -19.85
C ARG A 105 16.75 2.54 -18.42
N HIS A 106 17.59 2.18 -17.44
CA HIS A 106 17.17 1.93 -16.05
C HIS A 106 17.84 2.89 -15.06
N GLN A 107 18.44 3.99 -15.56
CA GLN A 107 19.18 4.95 -14.74
C GLN A 107 18.49 6.30 -14.74
N GLN A 108 18.28 6.88 -13.55
CA GLN A 108 17.85 8.26 -13.41
C GLN A 108 19.06 9.18 -13.67
N LEU A 109 18.90 10.07 -14.65
CA LEU A 109 19.92 11.04 -15.04
C LEU A 109 19.75 12.36 -14.31
N LEU A 110 18.50 12.80 -14.11
CA LEU A 110 18.16 14.09 -13.53
C LEU A 110 16.82 14.01 -12.84
N ARG A 111 16.65 14.81 -11.77
CA ARG A 111 15.34 15.15 -11.19
C ARG A 111 15.20 16.67 -11.18
N MET A 112 14.05 17.16 -11.62
CA MET A 112 13.66 18.56 -11.55
C MET A 112 12.38 18.66 -10.70
N ASP A 113 12.42 19.47 -9.64
CA ASP A 113 11.31 19.69 -8.74
C ASP A 113 10.69 21.06 -9.05
N PHE A 114 9.46 21.05 -9.55
CA PHE A 114 8.63 22.24 -9.73
C PHE A 114 7.75 22.34 -8.53
N GLU A 115 8.15 23.10 -7.52
CA GLU A 115 7.46 23.18 -6.24
C GLU A 115 7.61 24.54 -5.59
N GLU A 116 6.47 25.08 -5.20
CA GLU A 116 6.36 26.25 -4.32
C GLU A 116 5.35 25.91 -3.23
N PRO A 117 5.61 26.27 -1.95
CA PRO A 117 4.66 26.03 -0.89
C PRO A 117 3.35 26.76 -1.13
N PHE A 118 2.22 26.04 -1.04
CA PHE A 118 0.90 26.64 -1.19
C PHE A 118 0.55 27.55 0.01
N ALA A 119 -0.03 28.68 -0.27
CA ALA A 119 -0.64 29.56 0.74
C ALA A 119 -2.12 29.16 0.93
N THR A 120 -2.34 28.06 1.69
CA THR A 120 -3.68 27.50 1.88
C THR A 120 -4.45 28.26 2.98
N ASP A 121 -5.71 28.60 2.72
CA ASP A 121 -6.60 29.13 3.74
C ASP A 121 -7.01 28.04 4.74
N ALA A 122 -6.50 28.15 5.96
CA ALA A 122 -6.74 27.19 7.04
C ALA A 122 -8.22 27.03 7.38
N GLN A 123 -9.00 28.10 7.30
CA GLN A 123 -10.42 28.10 7.65
C GLN A 123 -11.26 27.43 6.56
N ALA A 124 -10.98 27.76 5.30
CA ALA A 124 -11.62 27.12 4.15
C ALA A 124 -11.32 25.64 4.09
N LEU A 125 -10.06 25.23 4.35
CA LEU A 125 -9.67 23.82 4.43
C LEU A 125 -10.40 23.09 5.55
N ALA A 126 -10.44 23.67 6.76
CA ALA A 126 -11.12 23.05 7.89
C ALA A 126 -12.62 22.85 7.63
N ALA A 127 -13.29 23.83 7.04
CA ALA A 127 -14.71 23.73 6.67
C ALA A 127 -14.95 22.64 5.60
N GLN A 128 -14.06 22.55 4.60
CA GLN A 128 -14.13 21.50 3.58
C GLN A 128 -13.93 20.10 4.16
N VAL A 129 -12.92 19.94 5.04
CA VAL A 129 -12.67 18.67 5.72
C VAL A 129 -13.86 18.31 6.60
N GLU A 130 -14.39 19.26 7.36
CA GLU A 130 -15.56 19.05 8.23
C GLU A 130 -16.76 18.49 7.47
N ALA A 131 -17.05 19.03 6.29
CA ALA A 131 -18.15 18.57 5.43
C ALA A 131 -17.93 17.15 4.87
N LEU A 132 -16.69 16.66 4.86
CA LEU A 132 -16.32 15.36 4.31
C LEU A 132 -16.10 14.27 5.38
N LEU A 133 -16.22 14.58 6.68
CA LEU A 133 -15.99 13.63 7.77
C LEU A 133 -17.12 12.62 7.97
N ASP A 134 -18.31 12.86 7.43
CA ASP A 134 -19.46 11.95 7.63
C ASP A 134 -19.19 10.57 7.05
N GLY A 135 -19.33 9.54 7.89
CA GLY A 135 -19.07 8.14 7.54
C GLY A 135 -17.59 7.77 7.45
N VAL A 136 -16.66 8.68 7.76
CA VAL A 136 -15.22 8.42 7.77
C VAL A 136 -14.82 7.73 9.07
N ALA A 137 -14.06 6.64 8.97
CA ALA A 137 -13.50 5.94 10.13
C ALA A 137 -12.10 6.44 10.48
N VAL A 138 -11.30 6.83 9.49
CA VAL A 138 -9.91 7.28 9.67
C VAL A 138 -9.65 8.53 8.83
N LEU A 139 -9.05 9.55 9.46
CA LEU A 139 -8.46 10.72 8.81
C LEU A 139 -6.94 10.51 8.72
N ILE A 140 -6.37 10.68 7.52
CA ILE A 140 -4.92 10.74 7.32
C ILE A 140 -4.50 12.18 7.05
N LEU A 141 -3.47 12.65 7.77
CA LEU A 141 -2.72 13.85 7.45
C LEU A 141 -1.40 13.43 6.78
N SER A 142 -1.31 13.61 5.46
CA SER A 142 -0.13 13.26 4.66
C SER A 142 0.67 14.53 4.40
N ASP A 143 1.66 14.78 5.25
CA ASP A 143 2.43 16.02 5.28
C ASP A 143 3.78 15.85 4.57
N TYR A 144 4.06 16.74 3.62
CA TYR A 144 5.32 16.85 2.92
C TYR A 144 5.93 18.25 3.05
N GLY A 145 5.32 19.11 3.91
CA GLY A 145 5.77 20.48 4.13
C GLY A 145 5.58 21.39 2.91
N LYS A 146 4.55 21.13 2.10
CA LYS A 146 4.28 21.89 0.86
C LYS A 146 3.11 22.87 1.00
N GLY A 147 2.57 23.03 2.20
CA GLY A 147 1.60 24.07 2.54
C GLY A 147 0.13 23.70 2.41
N ALA A 148 -0.20 22.45 2.02
CA ALA A 148 -1.59 22.01 2.01
C ALA A 148 -2.20 21.86 3.41
N LEU A 149 -1.38 21.75 4.46
CA LEU A 149 -1.79 21.56 5.85
C LEU A 149 -1.38 22.78 6.72
N PRO A 150 -2.06 23.91 6.61
CA PRO A 150 -1.68 25.14 7.33
C PRO A 150 -1.97 25.08 8.85
N ASN A 151 -2.89 24.20 9.29
CA ASN A 151 -3.27 24.06 10.70
C ASN A 151 -3.67 22.62 11.02
N HIS A 152 -2.70 21.78 11.35
CA HIS A 152 -2.89 20.38 11.73
C HIS A 152 -3.79 20.22 12.97
N GLN A 153 -3.63 21.08 13.98
CA GLN A 153 -4.36 21.00 15.23
C GLN A 153 -5.87 21.21 15.05
N ALA A 154 -6.28 22.06 14.14
CA ALA A 154 -7.71 22.25 13.82
C ALA A 154 -8.30 20.96 13.26
N LEU A 155 -7.61 20.31 12.32
CA LEU A 155 -8.06 19.05 11.69
C LEU A 155 -8.08 17.89 12.68
N ILE A 156 -7.05 17.75 13.52
CA ILE A 156 -7.00 16.75 14.59
C ILE A 156 -8.16 16.94 15.57
N SER A 157 -8.44 18.18 15.97
CA SER A 157 -9.52 18.50 16.91
C SER A 157 -10.90 18.19 16.31
N LEU A 158 -11.12 18.54 15.04
CA LEU A 158 -12.37 18.26 14.32
C LEU A 158 -12.65 16.76 14.23
N ALA A 159 -11.66 15.96 13.84
CA ALA A 159 -11.80 14.51 13.74
C ALA A 159 -12.03 13.85 15.11
N ARG A 160 -11.26 14.25 16.13
CA ARG A 160 -11.41 13.73 17.50
C ARG A 160 -12.78 14.02 18.11
N ALA A 161 -13.32 15.22 17.86
CA ALA A 161 -14.66 15.58 18.32
C ALA A 161 -15.77 14.67 17.77
N ARG A 162 -15.50 13.99 16.65
CA ARG A 162 -16.38 13.00 16.01
C ARG A 162 -16.00 11.53 16.29
N GLY A 163 -14.99 11.30 17.15
CA GLY A 163 -14.48 9.95 17.43
C GLY A 163 -13.72 9.30 16.28
N ILE A 164 -13.28 10.09 15.29
CA ILE A 164 -12.54 9.61 14.13
C ILE A 164 -11.05 9.49 14.48
N MET A 165 -10.43 8.35 14.15
CA MET A 165 -8.99 8.17 14.32
C MET A 165 -8.21 9.07 13.38
N VAL A 166 -7.14 9.70 13.90
CA VAL A 166 -6.24 10.54 13.09
C VAL A 166 -4.87 9.89 13.00
N LEU A 167 -4.46 9.57 11.80
CA LEU A 167 -3.11 9.12 11.49
C LEU A 167 -2.36 10.25 10.79
N ALA A 168 -1.09 10.49 11.15
CA ALA A 168 -0.27 11.48 10.46
C ALA A 168 1.05 10.86 10.00
N ASP A 169 1.39 11.10 8.73
CA ASP A 169 2.74 10.89 8.21
C ASP A 169 3.49 12.22 8.36
N PRO A 170 4.38 12.32 9.38
CA PRO A 170 4.89 13.61 9.80
C PRO A 170 6.05 14.09 8.93
N LYS A 171 6.18 15.42 8.82
CA LYS A 171 7.31 16.07 8.18
C LYS A 171 7.83 17.23 9.03
N GLY A 172 9.10 17.58 8.81
CA GLY A 172 9.72 18.73 9.46
C GLY A 172 10.43 18.39 10.77
N THR A 173 10.73 19.45 11.55
CA THR A 173 11.54 19.39 12.79
C THR A 173 10.73 19.73 14.04
N ASP A 174 9.41 19.87 13.90
CA ASP A 174 8.49 20.15 15.01
C ASP A 174 7.28 19.22 14.94
N PHE A 175 7.27 18.18 15.77
CA PHE A 175 6.13 17.25 15.85
C PHE A 175 5.04 17.72 16.82
N SER A 176 5.19 18.87 17.47
CA SER A 176 4.15 19.43 18.35
C SER A 176 2.85 19.73 17.59
N ILE A 177 2.95 20.00 16.28
CA ILE A 177 1.82 20.22 15.38
C ILE A 177 0.90 18.99 15.25
N TYR A 178 1.40 17.78 15.55
CA TYR A 178 0.62 16.52 15.52
C TYR A 178 0.11 16.10 16.91
N ARG A 179 0.23 16.95 17.93
CA ARG A 179 -0.24 16.67 19.29
C ARG A 179 -1.68 16.15 19.30
N GLY A 180 -1.91 15.04 19.99
CA GLY A 180 -3.22 14.42 20.13
C GLY A 180 -3.66 13.58 18.93
N ALA A 181 -2.82 13.36 17.91
CA ALA A 181 -3.09 12.38 16.88
C ALA A 181 -3.23 10.97 17.47
N SER A 182 -4.04 10.12 16.86
CA SER A 182 -4.19 8.72 17.29
C SER A 182 -2.91 7.93 17.05
N LEU A 183 -2.19 8.23 15.97
CA LEU A 183 -0.92 7.61 15.62
C LEU A 183 -0.14 8.51 14.64
N ILE A 184 1.20 8.52 14.77
CA ILE A 184 2.09 9.09 13.76
C ILE A 184 3.08 8.03 13.25
N THR A 185 3.54 8.18 12.00
CA THR A 185 4.37 7.18 11.30
C THR A 185 5.73 7.72 10.84
N PRO A 186 6.55 8.34 11.70
CA PRO A 186 7.86 8.83 11.29
C PRO A 186 8.77 7.69 10.85
N ASN A 187 9.65 7.97 9.89
CA ASN A 187 10.80 7.10 9.68
C ASN A 187 11.88 7.35 10.75
N LEU A 188 12.86 6.43 10.86
CA LEU A 188 13.90 6.53 11.88
C LEU A 188 14.65 7.87 11.84
N HIS A 189 14.97 8.37 10.65
CA HIS A 189 15.68 9.64 10.50
C HIS A 189 14.83 10.84 10.96
N GLU A 190 13.56 10.88 10.61
CA GLU A 190 12.61 11.91 11.07
C GLU A 190 12.46 11.84 12.59
N PHE A 191 12.29 10.64 13.15
CA PHE A 191 12.22 10.43 14.59
C PHE A 191 13.48 10.91 15.29
N GLU A 192 14.67 10.51 14.85
CA GLU A 192 15.94 10.92 15.44
C GLU A 192 16.22 12.42 15.29
N THR A 193 15.68 13.06 14.27
CA THR A 193 15.77 14.52 14.11
C THR A 193 15.08 15.25 15.27
N ILE A 194 13.99 14.67 15.80
CA ILE A 194 13.24 15.25 16.93
C ILE A 194 13.87 14.90 18.28
N VAL A 195 14.16 13.60 18.49
CA VAL A 195 14.54 13.11 19.84
C VAL A 195 16.05 12.94 20.02
N GLY A 196 16.83 13.20 18.97
CA GLY A 196 18.25 12.90 18.89
C GLY A 196 18.52 11.42 18.61
N ARG A 197 19.72 11.15 18.10
CA ARG A 197 20.17 9.82 17.66
C ARG A 197 19.99 8.74 18.73
N CYS A 198 19.54 7.56 18.33
CA CYS A 198 19.36 6.40 19.20
C CYS A 198 20.53 5.43 19.03
N ALA A 199 21.21 5.08 20.15
CA ALA A 199 22.33 4.15 20.11
C ALA A 199 21.88 2.70 19.92
N ASP A 200 20.72 2.35 20.45
CA ASP A 200 20.16 1.01 20.42
C ASP A 200 18.62 1.03 20.44
N GLU A 201 18.02 -0.15 20.37
CA GLU A 201 16.57 -0.33 20.37
C GLU A 201 15.92 0.06 21.71
N ALA A 202 16.61 -0.15 22.82
CA ALA A 202 16.12 0.25 24.15
C ALA A 202 16.04 1.78 24.26
N GLU A 203 17.02 2.49 23.73
CA GLU A 203 16.99 3.95 23.70
C GLU A 203 15.90 4.48 22.76
N LEU A 204 15.69 3.86 21.60
CA LEU A 204 14.60 4.18 20.68
C LEU A 204 13.25 4.05 21.38
N VAL A 205 13.02 2.96 22.10
CA VAL A 205 11.77 2.72 22.85
C VAL A 205 11.60 3.79 23.95
N ARG A 206 12.63 4.07 24.73
CA ARG A 206 12.58 5.06 25.81
C ARG A 206 12.26 6.46 25.30
N LYS A 207 12.96 6.91 24.24
CA LYS A 207 12.73 8.21 23.61
C LYS A 207 11.36 8.29 22.92
N GLY A 208 10.94 7.21 22.28
CA GLY A 208 9.62 7.12 21.65
C GLY A 208 8.48 7.19 22.66
N ALA A 209 8.60 6.52 23.81
CA ALA A 209 7.62 6.61 24.89
C ALA A 209 7.55 8.04 25.49
N ALA A 210 8.70 8.71 25.64
CA ALA A 210 8.74 10.10 26.08
C ALA A 210 8.03 11.04 25.09
N LEU A 211 8.31 10.91 23.79
CA LEU A 211 7.67 11.69 22.73
C LEU A 211 6.16 11.43 22.67
N MET A 212 5.73 10.17 22.78
CA MET A 212 4.30 9.82 22.82
C MET A 212 3.58 10.53 23.97
N ASN A 213 4.16 10.51 25.17
CA ASN A 213 3.58 11.17 26.33
C ASN A 213 3.55 12.70 26.16
N GLU A 214 4.65 13.28 25.68
CA GLU A 214 4.75 14.71 25.42
C GLU A 214 3.67 15.17 24.43
N LEU A 215 3.48 14.45 23.33
CA LEU A 215 2.54 14.80 22.27
C LEU A 215 1.11 14.24 22.50
N ALA A 216 0.87 13.54 23.62
CA ALA A 216 -0.39 12.87 23.92
C ALA A 216 -0.89 12.00 22.74
N LEU A 217 0.00 11.21 22.15
CA LEU A 217 -0.32 10.29 21.06
C LEU A 217 -0.96 9.00 21.57
N GLY A 218 -1.89 8.44 20.81
CA GLY A 218 -2.44 7.10 21.08
C GLY A 218 -1.44 5.98 20.79
N ALA A 219 -0.58 6.15 19.78
CA ALA A 219 0.50 5.22 19.42
C ALA A 219 1.58 5.93 18.58
N LEU A 220 2.75 5.29 18.46
CA LEU A 220 3.86 5.72 17.60
C LEU A 220 4.38 4.52 16.81
N LEU A 221 4.36 4.61 15.48
CA LEU A 221 4.92 3.60 14.59
C LEU A 221 6.17 4.16 13.91
N ILE A 222 7.35 3.68 14.29
CA ILE A 222 8.63 4.10 13.69
C ILE A 222 9.01 3.11 12.59
N THR A 223 9.10 3.58 11.34
CA THR A 223 9.62 2.76 10.24
C THR A 223 11.14 2.84 10.20
N ARG A 224 11.81 1.68 10.10
CA ARG A 224 13.25 1.52 10.30
C ARG A 224 13.98 0.95 9.08
N GLY A 225 13.41 1.10 7.91
CA GLY A 225 13.96 0.59 6.65
C GLY A 225 14.20 -0.93 6.69
N GLU A 226 15.42 -1.36 6.48
CA GLU A 226 15.83 -2.79 6.52
C GLU A 226 15.64 -3.45 7.89
N HIS A 227 15.50 -2.67 8.96
CA HIS A 227 15.23 -3.17 10.31
C HIS A 227 13.72 -3.30 10.60
N GLY A 228 12.85 -3.03 9.62
CA GLY A 228 11.41 -3.20 9.76
C GLY A 228 10.72 -2.05 10.48
N MET A 229 9.90 -2.35 11.48
CA MET A 229 9.07 -1.36 12.18
C MET A 229 9.02 -1.60 13.67
N THR A 230 8.87 -0.51 14.45
CA THR A 230 8.63 -0.57 15.89
C THR A 230 7.36 0.20 16.22
N LEU A 231 6.37 -0.51 16.80
CA LEU A 231 5.13 0.07 17.31
C LEU A 231 5.22 0.25 18.81
N LEU A 232 5.02 1.46 19.29
CA LEU A 232 4.89 1.82 20.70
C LEU A 232 3.44 2.18 21.00
N ARG A 233 2.96 1.72 22.17
CA ARG A 233 1.60 1.96 22.68
C ARG A 233 1.67 2.21 24.19
N PRO A 234 0.78 3.05 24.74
CA PRO A 234 0.75 3.29 26.18
C PRO A 234 0.59 1.97 26.95
N GLU A 235 1.37 1.80 28.02
CA GLU A 235 1.26 0.67 28.96
C GLU A 235 1.37 -0.74 28.33
N GLN A 236 1.88 -0.84 27.11
CA GLN A 236 2.08 -2.11 26.41
C GLN A 236 3.54 -2.31 26.02
N ALA A 237 3.94 -3.58 25.94
CA ALA A 237 5.28 -3.90 25.45
C ALA A 237 5.47 -3.42 24.00
N PRO A 238 6.65 -2.93 23.63
CA PRO A 238 6.97 -2.58 22.24
C PRO A 238 6.74 -3.79 21.32
N LEU A 239 6.21 -3.52 20.13
CA LEU A 239 6.09 -4.54 19.08
C LEU A 239 7.12 -4.23 18.00
N HIS A 240 8.11 -5.11 17.86
CA HIS A 240 9.13 -5.03 16.83
C HIS A 240 8.80 -6.03 15.71
N LEU A 241 8.66 -5.53 14.48
CA LEU A 241 8.41 -6.33 13.30
C LEU A 241 9.62 -6.25 12.37
N PRO A 242 10.28 -7.36 12.03
CA PRO A 242 11.40 -7.35 11.09
C PRO A 242 10.93 -6.98 9.69
N ALA A 243 11.82 -6.44 8.86
CA ALA A 243 11.52 -6.16 7.47
C ALA A 243 11.17 -7.45 6.70
N ARG A 244 10.20 -7.35 5.80
CA ARG A 244 9.68 -8.49 5.02
C ARG A 244 10.15 -8.48 3.55
N ALA A 245 10.94 -7.47 3.14
CA ALA A 245 11.47 -7.39 1.79
C ALA A 245 12.47 -8.53 1.52
N ARG A 246 12.31 -9.21 0.37
CA ARG A 246 13.27 -10.22 -0.12
C ARG A 246 14.30 -9.60 -1.06
N GLU A 247 13.85 -8.68 -1.89
CA GLU A 247 14.67 -7.90 -2.83
C GLU A 247 14.16 -6.46 -2.80
N VAL A 248 15.04 -5.51 -2.76
CA VAL A 248 14.71 -4.07 -2.73
C VAL A 248 15.13 -3.47 -4.06
N PHE A 249 14.17 -2.97 -4.83
CA PHE A 249 14.41 -2.25 -6.07
C PHE A 249 14.27 -0.75 -5.86
N ASP A 250 13.21 -0.31 -5.17
CA ASP A 250 12.94 1.10 -4.93
C ASP A 250 12.15 1.27 -3.63
N VAL A 251 12.62 2.14 -2.77
CA VAL A 251 11.95 2.45 -1.48
C VAL A 251 10.96 3.62 -1.57
N THR A 252 10.83 4.22 -2.75
CA THR A 252 9.94 5.37 -2.98
C THR A 252 8.49 4.95 -2.76
N GLY A 253 7.76 5.69 -1.91
CA GLY A 253 6.37 5.42 -1.58
C GLY A 253 6.14 4.28 -0.57
N ALA A 254 7.21 3.71 0.02
CA ALA A 254 7.06 2.70 1.07
C ALA A 254 6.32 3.26 2.30
N GLY A 255 6.62 4.49 2.74
CA GLY A 255 5.92 5.20 3.81
C GLY A 255 4.43 5.38 3.49
N ASP A 256 4.13 5.84 2.26
CA ASP A 256 2.74 5.98 1.79
C ASP A 256 1.99 4.65 1.83
N THR A 257 2.65 3.55 1.44
CA THR A 257 2.08 2.20 1.50
C THR A 257 1.82 1.76 2.94
N VAL A 258 2.72 2.11 3.87
CA VAL A 258 2.55 1.81 5.30
C VAL A 258 1.32 2.52 5.84
N ILE A 259 1.24 3.84 5.71
CA ILE A 259 0.14 4.60 6.31
C ILE A 259 -1.21 4.29 5.63
N SER A 260 -1.23 4.07 4.31
CA SER A 260 -2.46 3.73 3.59
C SER A 260 -2.98 2.33 3.97
N THR A 261 -2.09 1.32 4.05
CA THR A 261 -2.49 -0.03 4.47
C THR A 261 -2.95 -0.06 5.92
N LEU A 262 -2.22 0.67 6.79
CA LEU A 262 -2.58 0.83 8.20
C LEU A 262 -3.97 1.45 8.35
N ALA A 263 -4.22 2.58 7.67
CA ALA A 263 -5.50 3.28 7.73
C ALA A 263 -6.65 2.44 7.18
N ALA A 264 -6.47 1.78 6.02
CA ALA A 264 -7.47 0.91 5.43
C ALA A 264 -7.81 -0.27 6.35
N SER A 265 -6.80 -0.88 7.00
CA SER A 265 -6.99 -1.99 7.94
C SER A 265 -7.73 -1.54 9.20
N LEU A 266 -7.35 -0.40 9.79
CA LEU A 266 -8.04 0.15 10.96
C LEU A 266 -9.48 0.55 10.64
N ALA A 267 -9.71 1.18 9.48
CA ALA A 267 -11.05 1.53 9.01
C ALA A 267 -11.93 0.30 8.72
N ALA A 268 -11.34 -0.85 8.40
CA ALA A 268 -12.01 -2.13 8.27
C ALA A 268 -12.24 -2.85 9.61
N GLY A 269 -11.82 -2.28 10.73
CA GLY A 269 -12.04 -2.83 12.08
C GLY A 269 -10.92 -3.74 12.59
N GLU A 270 -9.77 -3.81 11.91
CA GLU A 270 -8.64 -4.58 12.41
C GLU A 270 -8.01 -3.95 13.65
N SER A 271 -7.43 -4.79 14.51
CA SER A 271 -6.65 -4.31 15.65
C SER A 271 -5.37 -3.61 15.18
N LEU A 272 -4.87 -2.64 15.96
CA LEU A 272 -3.64 -1.92 15.61
C LEU A 272 -2.42 -2.83 15.37
N PRO A 273 -2.13 -3.86 16.19
CA PRO A 273 -1.04 -4.80 15.90
C PRO A 273 -1.20 -5.55 14.57
N ASN A 274 -2.42 -6.01 14.26
CA ASN A 274 -2.72 -6.67 12.99
C ASN A 274 -2.55 -5.72 11.80
N ALA A 275 -3.09 -4.50 11.91
CA ALA A 275 -2.96 -3.46 10.89
C ALA A 275 -1.49 -3.11 10.59
N VAL A 276 -0.64 -3.02 11.65
CA VAL A 276 0.80 -2.80 11.49
C VAL A 276 1.48 -4.01 10.84
N GLY A 277 1.09 -5.24 11.19
CA GLY A 277 1.57 -6.46 10.54
C GLY A 277 1.28 -6.46 9.04
N LEU A 278 0.04 -6.11 8.64
CA LEU A 278 -0.36 -5.98 7.24
C LEU A 278 0.39 -4.86 6.52
N ALA A 279 0.60 -3.71 7.18
CA ALA A 279 1.36 -2.59 6.63
C ALA A 279 2.83 -2.96 6.39
N ASN A 280 3.47 -3.69 7.32
CA ASN A 280 4.84 -4.17 7.17
C ASN A 280 4.97 -5.16 6.00
N LEU A 281 3.99 -6.05 5.84
CA LEU A 281 3.95 -6.99 4.71
C LEU A 281 3.75 -6.26 3.39
N ALA A 282 2.82 -5.30 3.32
CA ALA A 282 2.55 -4.49 2.14
C ALA A 282 3.78 -3.69 1.70
N ALA A 283 4.45 -3.02 2.64
CA ALA A 283 5.70 -2.30 2.38
C ALA A 283 6.78 -3.23 1.82
N GLY A 284 6.94 -4.44 2.39
CA GLY A 284 7.89 -5.44 1.89
C GLY A 284 7.63 -5.90 0.46
N ILE A 285 6.38 -5.87 0.00
CA ILE A 285 6.00 -6.21 -1.39
C ILE A 285 6.30 -5.02 -2.31
N VAL A 286 5.93 -3.82 -1.90
CA VAL A 286 6.04 -2.60 -2.74
C VAL A 286 7.49 -2.23 -3.01
N VAL A 287 8.40 -2.34 -2.05
CA VAL A 287 9.83 -2.07 -2.27
C VAL A 287 10.50 -3.03 -3.26
N GLY A 288 9.87 -4.15 -3.58
CA GLY A 288 10.26 -5.07 -4.66
C GLY A 288 9.76 -4.65 -6.05
N LYS A 289 9.01 -3.53 -6.16
CA LYS A 289 8.50 -2.98 -7.42
C LYS A 289 9.26 -1.71 -7.80
N LEU A 290 9.20 -1.30 -9.07
CA LEU A 290 9.86 -0.10 -9.54
C LEU A 290 8.96 1.14 -9.37
N GLY A 291 9.48 2.20 -8.76
CA GLY A 291 8.77 3.47 -8.55
C GLY A 291 7.65 3.39 -7.51
N THR A 292 6.81 4.44 -7.46
CA THR A 292 5.61 4.49 -6.61
C THR A 292 4.57 3.47 -7.10
N ALA A 293 4.62 2.26 -6.56
CA ALA A 293 3.69 1.19 -6.91
C ALA A 293 2.66 0.99 -5.80
N ALA A 294 1.40 0.77 -6.17
CA ALA A 294 0.35 0.38 -5.24
C ALA A 294 0.32 -1.14 -5.03
N ILE A 295 -0.17 -1.55 -3.87
CA ILE A 295 -0.49 -2.94 -3.57
C ILE A 295 -2.01 -3.17 -3.69
N SER A 296 -2.41 -4.20 -4.41
CA SER A 296 -3.81 -4.60 -4.50
C SER A 296 -4.23 -5.54 -3.35
N ALA A 297 -5.53 -5.54 -3.03
CA ALA A 297 -6.07 -6.46 -2.02
C ALA A 297 -5.77 -7.94 -2.34
N PRO A 298 -5.87 -8.43 -3.58
CA PRO A 298 -5.46 -9.80 -3.93
C PRO A 298 -3.99 -10.09 -3.69
N GLU A 299 -3.07 -9.14 -3.99
CA GLU A 299 -1.64 -9.32 -3.73
C GLU A 299 -1.35 -9.42 -2.23
N LEU A 300 -1.94 -8.53 -1.42
CA LEU A 300 -1.79 -8.55 0.03
C LEU A 300 -2.36 -9.83 0.62
N ARG A 301 -3.54 -10.27 0.18
CA ARG A 301 -4.16 -11.52 0.61
C ARG A 301 -3.29 -12.74 0.32
N ARG A 302 -2.69 -12.81 -0.88
CA ARG A 302 -1.74 -13.88 -1.22
C ARG A 302 -0.52 -13.88 -0.29
N ALA A 303 0.01 -12.71 0.01
CA ALA A 303 1.17 -12.60 0.89
C ALA A 303 0.86 -13.08 2.32
N VAL A 304 -0.32 -12.71 2.86
CA VAL A 304 -0.80 -13.20 4.16
C VAL A 304 -0.96 -14.73 4.15
N GLN A 305 -1.56 -15.28 3.08
CA GLN A 305 -1.72 -16.74 2.95
C GLN A 305 -0.38 -17.47 2.90
N ARG A 306 0.63 -16.89 2.22
CA ARG A 306 1.99 -17.43 2.19
C ARG A 306 2.63 -17.49 3.58
N GLU A 307 2.47 -16.42 4.36
CA GLU A 307 3.01 -16.38 5.73
C GLU A 307 2.33 -17.40 6.65
N GLN A 308 1.03 -17.59 6.51
CA GLN A 308 0.26 -18.54 7.30
C GLN A 308 0.49 -20.01 6.91
N GLY A 309 1.35 -20.26 5.90
CA GLY A 309 1.60 -21.63 5.40
C GLY A 309 0.41 -22.26 4.68
N SER A 310 -0.65 -21.48 4.42
CA SER A 310 -1.91 -21.93 3.81
C SER A 310 -1.80 -22.22 2.30
N GLU A 311 -0.63 -21.95 1.69
CA GLU A 311 -0.41 -22.21 0.26
C GLU A 311 -0.11 -23.67 -0.06
N ARG A 312 0.14 -24.51 0.96
CA ARG A 312 0.42 -25.95 0.79
C ARG A 312 -0.58 -26.73 1.60
N GLY A 313 -1.48 -27.45 0.92
CA GLY A 313 -2.38 -28.37 1.59
C GLY A 313 -3.82 -28.38 1.03
N VAL A 314 -4.73 -28.92 1.83
CA VAL A 314 -6.16 -29.00 1.50
C VAL A 314 -6.80 -27.65 1.75
N VAL A 315 -7.43 -27.07 0.73
CA VAL A 315 -8.18 -25.80 0.83
C VAL A 315 -9.67 -26.03 0.65
N GLY A 316 -10.48 -25.19 1.26
CA GLY A 316 -11.93 -25.18 1.05
C GLY A 316 -12.32 -24.67 -0.33
N VAL A 317 -13.54 -24.99 -0.76
CA VAL A 317 -14.07 -24.61 -2.10
C VAL A 317 -14.04 -23.09 -2.30
N GLU A 318 -14.42 -22.31 -1.30
CA GLU A 318 -14.41 -20.84 -1.38
C GLU A 318 -12.99 -20.28 -1.60
N GLN A 319 -12.01 -20.83 -0.87
CA GLN A 319 -10.59 -20.44 -1.03
C GLN A 319 -10.06 -20.83 -2.42
N LEU A 320 -10.46 -22.00 -2.92
CA LEU A 320 -10.11 -22.44 -4.27
C LEU A 320 -10.69 -21.51 -5.32
N LEU A 321 -11.97 -21.14 -5.23
CA LEU A 321 -12.61 -20.24 -6.18
C LEU A 321 -11.93 -18.88 -6.22
N LEU A 322 -11.62 -18.29 -5.05
CA LEU A 322 -10.88 -17.03 -4.97
C LEU A 322 -9.49 -17.14 -5.61
N ALA A 323 -8.80 -18.24 -5.38
CA ALA A 323 -7.47 -18.48 -5.99
C ALA A 323 -7.56 -18.62 -7.52
N LEU A 324 -8.63 -19.23 -8.04
CA LEU A 324 -8.88 -19.38 -9.48
C LEU A 324 -9.23 -18.05 -10.14
N GLU A 325 -10.07 -17.23 -9.50
CA GLU A 325 -10.43 -15.88 -9.99
C GLU A 325 -9.18 -15.01 -10.11
N ASP A 326 -8.36 -15.04 -9.07
CA ASP A 326 -7.12 -14.30 -9.02
C ASP A 326 -6.12 -14.73 -10.11
N ALA A 327 -5.91 -16.04 -10.29
CA ALA A 327 -5.05 -16.58 -11.34
C ALA A 327 -5.54 -16.16 -12.75
N ARG A 328 -6.87 -16.18 -12.97
CA ARG A 328 -7.47 -15.72 -14.23
C ARG A 328 -7.26 -14.23 -14.47
N ALA A 329 -7.42 -13.40 -13.44
CA ALA A 329 -7.20 -11.95 -13.52
C ALA A 329 -5.77 -11.60 -13.94
N HIS A 330 -4.80 -12.48 -13.61
CA HIS A 330 -3.39 -12.32 -14.00
C HIS A 330 -3.01 -13.06 -15.30
N GLY A 331 -3.99 -13.64 -16.00
CA GLY A 331 -3.74 -14.37 -17.25
C GLY A 331 -2.96 -15.68 -17.06
N GLU A 332 -2.90 -16.21 -15.83
CA GLU A 332 -2.17 -17.44 -15.54
C GLU A 332 -2.89 -18.67 -16.10
N LYS A 333 -2.14 -19.58 -16.70
CA LYS A 333 -2.67 -20.84 -17.19
C LYS A 333 -2.89 -21.82 -16.06
N ILE A 334 -4.14 -22.18 -15.83
CA ILE A 334 -4.57 -23.07 -14.76
C ILE A 334 -4.65 -24.50 -15.29
N VAL A 335 -3.97 -25.41 -14.63
CA VAL A 335 -4.04 -26.85 -14.95
C VAL A 335 -4.83 -27.54 -13.85
N PHE A 336 -5.92 -28.22 -14.25
CA PHE A 336 -6.71 -29.04 -13.34
C PHE A 336 -6.35 -30.52 -13.53
N THR A 337 -6.13 -31.21 -12.42
CA THR A 337 -5.92 -32.66 -12.41
C THR A 337 -6.69 -33.32 -11.28
N ASN A 338 -7.04 -34.59 -11.44
CA ASN A 338 -7.70 -35.38 -10.41
C ASN A 338 -6.98 -36.71 -10.26
N GLY A 339 -7.04 -37.30 -9.06
CA GLY A 339 -6.44 -38.58 -8.77
C GLY A 339 -6.88 -39.12 -7.40
N CYS A 340 -6.63 -40.40 -7.17
CA CYS A 340 -6.78 -41.01 -5.87
C CYS A 340 -5.40 -41.00 -5.22
N PHE A 341 -5.22 -40.17 -4.18
CA PHE A 341 -3.93 -39.94 -3.53
C PHE A 341 -3.91 -40.51 -2.10
N ASP A 342 -4.59 -41.63 -1.90
CA ASP A 342 -4.67 -42.29 -0.58
C ASP A 342 -3.32 -42.74 -0.07
N ILE A 343 -2.45 -43.23 -0.98
CA ILE A 343 -1.04 -43.56 -0.71
C ILE A 343 -0.17 -42.94 -1.79
N LEU A 344 0.66 -41.97 -1.41
CA LEU A 344 1.57 -41.32 -2.34
C LEU A 344 2.73 -42.28 -2.73
N HIS A 345 2.98 -42.38 -4.03
CA HIS A 345 4.09 -43.13 -4.61
C HIS A 345 4.73 -42.34 -5.77
N ALA A 346 5.87 -42.78 -6.26
CA ALA A 346 6.65 -42.10 -7.28
C ALA A 346 5.84 -41.75 -8.55
N GLY A 347 4.85 -42.58 -8.92
CA GLY A 347 3.95 -42.30 -10.04
C GLY A 347 3.05 -41.10 -9.82
N HIS A 348 2.59 -40.82 -8.60
CA HIS A 348 1.84 -39.60 -8.28
C HIS A 348 2.72 -38.37 -8.39
N VAL A 349 3.96 -38.44 -7.94
CA VAL A 349 4.92 -37.33 -8.06
C VAL A 349 5.19 -37.01 -9.52
N ALA A 350 5.51 -38.00 -10.34
CA ALA A 350 5.74 -37.83 -11.76
C ALA A 350 4.50 -37.27 -12.51
N TYR A 351 3.30 -37.70 -12.14
CA TYR A 351 2.05 -37.20 -12.72
C TYR A 351 1.81 -35.72 -12.36
N LEU A 352 2.05 -35.35 -11.12
CA LEU A 352 1.91 -33.95 -10.67
C LEU A 352 2.99 -33.07 -11.30
N GLU A 353 4.22 -33.56 -11.47
CA GLU A 353 5.28 -32.86 -12.19
C GLU A 353 4.94 -32.62 -13.66
N GLN A 354 4.34 -33.62 -14.34
CA GLN A 354 3.87 -33.46 -15.71
C GLN A 354 2.73 -32.45 -15.82
N ALA A 355 1.77 -32.47 -14.88
CA ALA A 355 0.70 -31.48 -14.83
C ALA A 355 1.28 -30.07 -14.63
N ARG A 356 2.26 -29.95 -13.73
CA ARG A 356 3.00 -28.71 -13.47
C ARG A 356 3.72 -28.17 -14.70
N ALA A 357 4.34 -29.01 -15.49
CA ALA A 357 5.08 -28.62 -16.71
C ALA A 357 4.18 -28.04 -17.82
N GLN A 358 2.85 -28.15 -17.69
CA GLN A 358 1.88 -27.64 -18.66
C GLN A 358 1.36 -26.24 -18.34
N GLY A 359 1.73 -25.65 -17.20
CA GLY A 359 1.35 -24.31 -16.81
C GLY A 359 2.51 -23.30 -16.90
N ASP A 360 2.23 -22.03 -16.55
CA ASP A 360 3.14 -20.91 -16.84
C ASP A 360 4.20 -20.64 -15.75
N ARG A 361 4.16 -21.29 -14.58
CA ARG A 361 5.12 -21.00 -13.49
C ARG A 361 5.78 -22.24 -12.89
N PRO A 362 7.12 -22.17 -12.60
CA PRO A 362 7.88 -23.26 -12.00
C PRO A 362 7.79 -23.34 -10.46
N ARG A 363 6.79 -22.73 -9.79
CA ARG A 363 6.68 -22.75 -8.33
C ARG A 363 5.49 -23.56 -7.84
N GLU A 364 5.79 -24.47 -6.92
CA GLU A 364 4.97 -25.48 -6.27
C GLU A 364 3.67 -24.93 -5.67
N GLN A 365 2.52 -25.31 -6.22
CA GLN A 365 1.26 -25.27 -5.49
C GLN A 365 0.31 -26.34 -6.05
N ALA A 366 0.22 -27.47 -5.35
CA ALA A 366 -0.88 -28.41 -5.51
C ALA A 366 -1.95 -28.09 -4.44
N VAL A 367 -3.16 -27.78 -4.86
CA VAL A 367 -4.29 -27.56 -3.96
C VAL A 367 -5.14 -28.84 -4.01
N VAL A 368 -5.32 -29.51 -2.88
CA VAL A 368 -6.18 -30.68 -2.76
C VAL A 368 -7.52 -30.26 -2.18
N GLY A 369 -8.59 -30.40 -2.97
CA GLY A 369 -9.96 -30.11 -2.53
C GLY A 369 -10.86 -31.35 -2.53
N PRO A 370 -12.03 -31.33 -1.87
CA PRO A 370 -12.96 -32.46 -1.90
C PRO A 370 -13.56 -32.66 -3.28
N ARG A 371 -13.89 -33.91 -3.62
CA ARG A 371 -14.51 -34.30 -4.88
C ARG A 371 -15.76 -33.47 -5.16
N VAL A 372 -15.74 -32.65 -6.19
CA VAL A 372 -16.95 -32.10 -6.81
C VAL A 372 -17.39 -33.08 -7.90
N HIS A 373 -18.49 -33.80 -7.66
CA HIS A 373 -19.16 -34.55 -8.71
C HIS A 373 -19.82 -33.56 -9.67
N VAL A 374 -19.22 -33.32 -10.83
CA VAL A 374 -19.92 -32.75 -11.96
C VAL A 374 -20.75 -33.87 -12.56
N GLY A 375 -22.04 -33.90 -12.24
CA GLY A 375 -22.98 -34.86 -12.81
C GLY A 375 -23.11 -34.66 -14.32
N HIS A 376 -22.78 -35.67 -15.10
CA HIS A 376 -23.25 -35.75 -16.47
C HIS A 376 -24.79 -35.91 -16.47
N PRO A 377 -25.54 -35.19 -17.30
CA PRO A 377 -26.99 -35.40 -17.43
C PRO A 377 -27.21 -36.68 -18.24
N GLY A 378 -27.56 -37.76 -17.53
CA GLY A 378 -28.07 -38.98 -18.20
C GLY A 378 -27.68 -40.28 -17.49
N ARG A 379 -28.42 -40.66 -16.46
CA ARG A 379 -29.01 -41.96 -16.12
C ARG A 379 -29.32 -42.03 -14.61
N ALA A 380 -30.60 -42.20 -14.35
CA ALA A 380 -31.12 -42.46 -13.00
C ALA A 380 -30.68 -43.84 -12.51
N GLY A 381 -30.18 -43.92 -11.27
CA GLY A 381 -29.87 -45.16 -10.56
C GLY A 381 -29.32 -44.92 -9.17
N ARG A 382 -30.22 -45.06 -8.19
CA ARG A 382 -30.06 -45.25 -6.74
C ARG A 382 -28.77 -44.84 -6.04
N ALA A 383 -28.90 -43.83 -5.16
CA ALA A 383 -27.94 -43.35 -4.22
C ALA A 383 -27.57 -44.40 -3.17
N ALA A 384 -26.29 -44.63 -2.95
CA ALA A 384 -25.73 -45.16 -1.72
C ALA A 384 -24.70 -44.13 -1.20
N VAL A 385 -25.04 -43.49 -0.08
CA VAL A 385 -24.15 -42.60 0.65
C VAL A 385 -23.05 -43.45 1.28
N ARG A 386 -21.82 -43.30 0.81
CA ARG A 386 -20.61 -43.74 1.52
C ARG A 386 -19.71 -42.52 1.76
N ALA A 387 -19.08 -42.54 2.94
CA ALA A 387 -18.24 -41.51 3.51
C ALA A 387 -17.19 -40.90 2.53
N PRO A 388 -16.73 -39.62 2.74
CA PRO A 388 -15.94 -38.90 1.80
C PRO A 388 -14.55 -39.50 1.67
N GLN A 389 -14.24 -40.01 0.49
CA GLN A 389 -12.85 -40.29 0.09
C GLN A 389 -12.29 -39.06 -0.63
N LEU A 390 -11.16 -38.63 -0.15
CA LEU A 390 -10.33 -37.54 -0.66
C LEU A 390 -9.99 -37.69 -2.14
N GLY A 391 -10.06 -36.64 -2.90
CA GLY A 391 -9.37 -36.64 -4.14
C GLY A 391 -9.80 -35.70 -5.24
N ALA A 392 -9.53 -34.41 -5.12
CA ALA A 392 -9.24 -33.57 -6.28
C ALA A 392 -7.99 -32.74 -5.99
N VAL A 393 -7.01 -32.78 -6.85
CA VAL A 393 -5.81 -31.93 -6.75
C VAL A 393 -5.93 -30.88 -7.85
N VAL A 394 -5.95 -29.60 -7.47
CA VAL A 394 -5.79 -28.50 -8.40
C VAL A 394 -4.34 -28.04 -8.28
N ALA A 395 -3.54 -28.30 -9.28
CA ALA A 395 -2.21 -27.72 -9.35
C ALA A 395 -2.35 -26.28 -9.90
N ARG A 396 -1.99 -25.30 -9.09
CA ARG A 396 -1.75 -23.95 -9.53
C ARG A 396 -0.35 -23.93 -10.12
N VAL A 397 -0.26 -23.55 -11.34
CA VAL A 397 1.01 -23.54 -12.07
C VAL A 397 1.29 -22.14 -12.57
#